data_550079c8939db570d4e6212e71cdecd3
#
_entry.id   550079c8939db570d4e6212e71cdecd3
#
_cell.length_a   1.000
_cell.length_b   1.000
_cell.length_c   1.000
_cell.angle_alpha   90.00
_cell.angle_beta   90.00
_cell.angle_gamma   90.00
#
_symmetry.space_group_name_H-M   'P 1'
#
loop_
_entity.id
_entity.type
_entity.pdbx_description
1 polymer ?
#
loop_
_entity_poly.entity_id
_entity_poly.type
_entity_poly.pdbx_seq_one_letter_code
_entity_poly.pdbx_strand_id
1 'polypeptide(L)'
;EVNMAIQAGEALQEDKTYAIPVVISEHSNDLVVNDENGSCIYLVKDMRKAGDAYKGDDVVQGYLFFEVNDVNPLNALSFKLENGRFLWDVVVLFAANINYDADAGRPKVQCNPNVQYLLDNNETFLQPLRRRGIKVLLGILGNGDMTGVAQLSTQGAKDFARELAQYCKVYNLDGVNYDDEYSKSPDLDNPALTNRSSAAAARLCYETKQAMPDKLVTVFDYSYMGIHGYPTEIEGKTIKEWVDISVPNYGSSSSPAGDMTMKQCAGLAMEFNGGWNSLSASTAQGLKERGYGWFMGFAANPKLYGNIFSRLSGGGT
;
A
#
# COMPACT_ATOMS: atom_id res chain seq x y z
N GLU A 1 22.31 -13.52 12.67
CA GLU A 1 21.72 -12.70 11.64
C GLU A 1 22.82 -12.11 10.78
N VAL A 2 22.78 -12.31 9.47
CA VAL A 2 23.73 -11.73 8.51
C VAL A 2 23.00 -10.62 7.75
N ASN A 3 23.46 -9.39 7.92
CA ASN A 3 22.93 -8.24 7.17
C ASN A 3 23.77 -8.03 5.91
N MET A 4 23.16 -8.15 4.75
CA MET A 4 23.78 -7.90 3.47
C MET A 4 23.17 -6.64 2.85
N ALA A 5 24.00 -5.61 2.66
CA ALA A 5 23.61 -4.41 1.93
C ALA A 5 23.97 -4.57 0.45
N ILE A 6 22.99 -4.49 -0.43
CA ILE A 6 23.19 -4.47 -1.87
C ILE A 6 23.08 -3.02 -2.34
N GLN A 7 24.20 -2.48 -2.82
CA GLN A 7 24.19 -1.16 -3.44
C GLN A 7 23.86 -1.31 -4.92
N ALA A 8 22.74 -0.72 -5.35
CA ALA A 8 22.38 -0.70 -6.75
C ALA A 8 23.39 0.15 -7.54
N GLY A 9 24.11 -0.49 -8.45
CA GLY A 9 25.01 0.17 -9.38
C GLY A 9 24.39 0.26 -10.79
N GLU A 10 25.02 1.02 -11.68
CA GLU A 10 24.61 1.15 -13.08
C GLU A 10 24.73 -0.17 -13.88
N ALA A 11 25.36 -1.19 -13.29
CA ALA A 11 25.57 -2.49 -13.92
C ALA A 11 24.34 -3.39 -13.97
N LEU A 12 23.27 -3.09 -13.22
CA LEU A 12 22.04 -3.88 -13.25
C LEU A 12 21.25 -3.58 -14.53
N GLN A 13 21.09 -4.61 -15.36
CA GLN A 13 20.31 -4.48 -16.59
C GLN A 13 18.81 -4.56 -16.28
N GLU A 14 18.02 -3.75 -16.97
CA GLU A 14 16.60 -3.52 -16.69
C GLU A 14 15.76 -4.79 -16.66
N ASP A 15 15.99 -5.74 -17.56
CA ASP A 15 15.16 -6.94 -17.71
C ASP A 15 15.76 -8.19 -17.09
N LYS A 16 16.87 -8.07 -16.35
CA LYS A 16 17.56 -9.24 -15.79
C LYS A 16 17.34 -9.40 -14.31
N THR A 17 17.20 -10.64 -13.91
CA THR A 17 17.30 -11.07 -12.53
C THR A 17 18.68 -11.68 -12.31
N TYR A 18 19.39 -11.19 -11.32
CA TYR A 18 20.72 -11.70 -10.94
C TYR A 18 20.54 -12.61 -9.74
N ALA A 19 21.15 -13.78 -9.76
CA ALA A 19 21.21 -14.71 -8.65
C ALA A 19 22.55 -14.57 -7.93
N ILE A 20 22.53 -14.26 -6.65
CA ILE A 20 23.72 -14.20 -5.80
C ILE A 20 23.65 -15.39 -4.86
N PRO A 21 24.41 -16.46 -5.11
CA PRO A 21 24.54 -17.56 -4.18
C PRO A 21 25.37 -17.13 -2.97
N VAL A 22 24.83 -17.39 -1.78
CA VAL A 22 25.55 -17.24 -0.51
C VAL A 22 25.67 -18.61 0.12
N VAL A 23 26.88 -19.06 0.36
CA VAL A 23 27.20 -20.39 0.87
C VAL A 23 27.97 -20.24 2.16
N ILE A 24 27.67 -21.05 3.16
CA ILE A 24 28.50 -21.16 4.34
C ILE A 24 29.72 -22.02 3.96
N SER A 25 30.87 -21.36 3.80
CA SER A 25 32.12 -22.03 3.40
C SER A 25 32.94 -22.55 4.58
N GLU A 26 32.82 -21.88 5.74
CA GLU A 26 33.51 -22.27 6.98
C GLU A 26 32.61 -21.98 8.18
N HIS A 27 32.65 -22.83 9.16
CA HIS A 27 31.93 -22.66 10.42
C HIS A 27 32.82 -23.07 11.59
N SER A 28 32.64 -22.46 12.75
CA SER A 28 33.35 -22.78 13.97
C SER A 28 32.51 -23.71 14.85
N ASN A 29 33.19 -24.71 15.46
CA ASN A 29 32.64 -25.59 16.49
C ASN A 29 31.31 -26.28 16.11
N ASP A 30 31.15 -27.48 16.40
CA ASP A 30 29.96 -28.36 16.43
C ASP A 30 28.67 -27.97 15.64
N LEU A 31 28.73 -26.94 14.81
CA LEU A 31 27.63 -26.58 13.91
C LEU A 31 27.62 -27.53 12.70
N VAL A 32 26.50 -28.17 12.48
CA VAL A 32 26.28 -29.00 11.29
C VAL A 32 25.61 -28.15 10.24
N VAL A 33 26.30 -27.91 9.10
CA VAL A 33 25.76 -27.31 7.91
C VAL A 33 25.43 -28.43 6.95
N ASN A 34 24.16 -28.53 6.55
CA ASN A 34 23.70 -29.50 5.56
C ASN A 34 23.33 -28.81 4.24
N ASP A 35 23.05 -29.62 3.20
CA ASP A 35 22.71 -29.12 1.88
C ASP A 35 21.43 -28.26 1.82
N GLU A 36 20.53 -28.42 2.81
CA GLU A 36 19.28 -27.69 2.86
C GLU A 36 19.42 -26.28 3.46
N ASN A 37 20.34 -26.09 4.40
CA ASN A 37 20.49 -24.81 5.12
C ASN A 37 21.88 -24.17 4.98
N GLY A 38 22.79 -24.82 4.28
CA GLY A 38 24.18 -24.35 4.04
C GLY A 38 24.29 -23.29 2.95
N SER A 39 23.23 -23.05 2.20
CA SER A 39 23.25 -22.05 1.13
C SER A 39 21.89 -21.36 0.97
N CYS A 40 21.92 -20.15 0.48
CA CYS A 40 20.73 -19.45 0.00
C CYS A 40 21.06 -18.67 -1.29
N ILE A 41 20.05 -18.41 -2.09
CA ILE A 41 20.20 -17.62 -3.30
C ILE A 41 19.38 -16.33 -3.13
N TYR A 42 20.08 -15.18 -3.17
CA TYR A 42 19.41 -13.90 -3.25
C TYR A 42 19.15 -13.56 -4.71
N LEU A 43 17.91 -13.31 -5.06
CA LEU A 43 17.52 -12.80 -6.36
C LEU A 43 17.51 -11.27 -6.32
N VAL A 44 18.36 -10.67 -7.14
CA VAL A 44 18.50 -9.21 -7.23
C VAL A 44 17.95 -8.75 -8.58
N LYS A 45 17.04 -7.80 -8.53
CA LYS A 45 16.42 -7.19 -9.70
C LYS A 45 16.26 -5.69 -9.45
N ASP A 46 16.53 -4.86 -10.45
CA ASP A 46 16.24 -3.42 -10.34
C ASP A 46 14.73 -3.21 -10.41
N MET A 47 14.10 -3.07 -9.25
CA MET A 47 12.65 -2.93 -9.14
C MET A 47 12.14 -1.55 -9.56
N ARG A 48 12.99 -0.56 -9.77
CA ARG A 48 12.60 0.79 -10.25
C ARG A 48 12.17 0.74 -11.71
N LYS A 49 12.86 -0.08 -12.49
CA LYS A 49 12.64 -0.25 -13.95
C LYS A 49 12.36 -1.69 -14.34
N ALA A 50 12.30 -2.58 -13.37
CA ALA A 50 12.13 -3.99 -13.58
C ALA A 50 10.69 -4.39 -13.33
N GLY A 51 10.32 -5.43 -13.98
CA GLY A 51 9.00 -6.00 -13.86
C GLY A 51 8.04 -5.43 -14.89
N ASP A 52 7.07 -6.24 -15.12
CA ASP A 52 6.10 -6.00 -16.18
C ASP A 52 5.10 -4.89 -15.79
N ALA A 53 5.17 -4.36 -14.55
CA ALA A 53 4.38 -3.22 -14.12
C ALA A 53 5.01 -1.86 -14.48
N TYR A 54 6.32 -1.78 -14.65
CA TYR A 54 6.97 -0.51 -15.01
C TYR A 54 6.56 -0.07 -16.43
N LYS A 55 5.94 1.10 -16.51
CA LYS A 55 5.40 1.65 -17.77
C LYS A 55 6.15 2.90 -18.26
N GLY A 56 7.17 3.32 -17.52
CA GLY A 56 7.92 4.55 -17.74
C GLY A 56 7.75 5.55 -16.59
N ASP A 57 8.58 6.58 -16.56
CA ASP A 57 8.61 7.57 -15.47
C ASP A 57 7.52 8.65 -15.62
N ASP A 58 7.02 8.88 -16.85
CA ASP A 58 6.01 9.89 -17.15
C ASP A 58 4.66 9.25 -17.53
N VAL A 59 4.13 8.45 -16.60
CA VAL A 59 2.84 7.79 -16.75
C VAL A 59 1.96 8.04 -15.54
N VAL A 60 0.64 7.91 -15.73
CA VAL A 60 -0.32 7.86 -14.63
C VAL A 60 -0.39 6.41 -14.17
N GLN A 61 -0.11 6.17 -12.90
CA GLN A 61 0.02 4.84 -12.31
C GLN A 61 -1.34 4.33 -11.79
N GLY A 62 -1.51 3.03 -11.79
CA GLY A 62 -2.73 2.37 -11.32
C GLY A 62 -2.64 1.93 -9.86
N TYR A 63 -3.63 2.31 -9.07
CA TYR A 63 -3.77 1.99 -7.65
C TYR A 63 -5.05 1.18 -7.44
N LEU A 64 -4.96 -0.05 -6.92
CA LEU A 64 -6.09 -0.97 -6.84
C LEU A 64 -6.33 -1.47 -5.42
N PHE A 65 -7.54 -1.25 -4.92
CA PHE A 65 -8.03 -1.91 -3.71
C PHE A 65 -8.64 -3.26 -4.05
N PHE A 66 -8.12 -4.31 -3.45
CA PHE A 66 -8.73 -5.64 -3.50
C PHE A 66 -9.53 -5.92 -2.22
N GLU A 67 -10.82 -6.21 -2.39
CA GLU A 67 -11.65 -6.78 -1.34
C GLU A 67 -11.25 -8.25 -1.13
N VAL A 68 -10.32 -8.49 -0.21
CA VAL A 68 -9.67 -9.81 -0.04
C VAL A 68 -10.58 -10.89 0.53
N ASN A 69 -11.76 -10.52 1.02
CA ASN A 69 -12.77 -11.49 1.43
C ASN A 69 -13.41 -12.19 0.22
N ASP A 70 -13.38 -11.53 -0.95
CA ASP A 70 -14.03 -12.00 -2.17
C ASP A 70 -13.03 -12.39 -3.26
N VAL A 71 -11.85 -11.78 -3.28
CA VAL A 71 -10.96 -11.83 -4.44
C VAL A 71 -9.50 -12.10 -4.05
N ASN A 72 -8.87 -13.05 -4.74
CA ASN A 72 -7.44 -13.28 -4.61
C ASN A 72 -6.65 -12.13 -5.26
N PRO A 73 -5.69 -11.50 -4.54
CA PRO A 73 -4.88 -10.38 -5.06
C PRO A 73 -4.10 -10.70 -6.34
N LEU A 74 -3.77 -11.95 -6.61
CA LEU A 74 -3.12 -12.37 -7.85
C LEU A 74 -3.95 -12.05 -9.11
N ASN A 75 -5.24 -11.79 -8.96
CA ASN A 75 -6.08 -11.33 -10.07
C ASN A 75 -5.64 -9.98 -10.64
N ALA A 76 -4.83 -9.19 -9.91
CA ALA A 76 -4.20 -7.98 -10.47
C ALA A 76 -3.36 -8.28 -11.72
N LEU A 77 -2.78 -9.49 -11.81
CA LEU A 77 -1.98 -9.92 -12.95
C LEU A 77 -2.81 -10.22 -14.21
N SER A 78 -4.14 -10.23 -14.11
CA SER A 78 -5.03 -10.38 -15.26
C SER A 78 -5.18 -9.09 -16.08
N PHE A 79 -4.81 -7.94 -15.52
CA PHE A 79 -4.98 -6.64 -16.15
C PHE A 79 -3.68 -6.24 -16.84
N LYS A 80 -3.65 -6.41 -18.16
CA LYS A 80 -2.50 -6.06 -19.01
C LYS A 80 -2.86 -5.00 -20.04
N LEU A 81 -1.92 -4.14 -20.32
CA LEU A 81 -1.94 -3.21 -21.44
C LEU A 81 -1.56 -3.95 -22.74
N GLU A 82 -1.82 -3.33 -23.89
CA GLU A 82 -1.47 -3.90 -25.20
C GLU A 82 0.02 -4.25 -25.35
N ASN A 83 0.89 -3.48 -24.70
CA ASN A 83 2.34 -3.74 -24.70
C ASN A 83 2.77 -4.87 -23.73
N GLY A 84 1.82 -5.58 -23.12
CA GLY A 84 2.06 -6.67 -22.17
C GLY A 84 2.41 -6.23 -20.74
N ARG A 85 2.54 -4.94 -20.46
CA ARG A 85 2.78 -4.42 -19.12
C ARG A 85 1.53 -4.53 -18.26
N PHE A 86 1.68 -4.69 -16.95
CA PHE A 86 0.55 -4.71 -16.02
C PHE A 86 -0.03 -3.31 -15.82
N LEU A 87 -1.34 -3.24 -15.71
CA LEU A 87 -2.07 -1.98 -15.50
C LEU A 87 -1.81 -1.39 -14.12
N TRP A 88 -1.80 -2.24 -13.08
CA TRP A 88 -1.72 -1.84 -11.69
C TRP A 88 -0.28 -1.75 -11.20
N ASP A 89 0.04 -0.69 -10.47
CA ASP A 89 1.36 -0.44 -9.88
C ASP A 89 1.35 -0.64 -8.36
N VAL A 90 0.18 -0.46 -7.76
CA VAL A 90 -0.07 -0.67 -6.33
C VAL A 90 -1.32 -1.52 -6.16
N VAL A 91 -1.24 -2.48 -5.26
CA VAL A 91 -2.36 -3.29 -4.77
C VAL A 91 -2.48 -3.13 -3.27
N VAL A 92 -3.67 -2.81 -2.79
CA VAL A 92 -4.01 -2.75 -1.37
C VAL A 92 -4.80 -3.98 -0.98
N LEU A 93 -4.32 -4.70 0.02
CA LEU A 93 -5.07 -5.76 0.68
C LEU A 93 -6.15 -5.11 1.57
N PHE A 94 -7.37 -5.06 1.09
CA PHE A 94 -8.46 -4.38 1.76
C PHE A 94 -9.41 -5.39 2.43
N ALA A 95 -9.43 -5.47 3.77
CA ALA A 95 -8.57 -4.73 4.65
C ALA A 95 -8.28 -5.51 5.94
N ALA A 96 -7.17 -5.20 6.58
CA ALA A 96 -7.01 -5.42 8.00
C ALA A 96 -7.75 -4.30 8.77
N ASN A 97 -7.90 -4.48 10.08
CA ASN A 97 -8.60 -3.54 10.92
C ASN A 97 -7.69 -2.96 12.00
N ILE A 98 -8.12 -1.82 12.55
CA ILE A 98 -7.57 -1.29 13.78
C ILE A 98 -8.53 -1.60 14.94
N ASN A 99 -8.02 -2.27 15.98
CA ASN A 99 -8.77 -2.56 17.20
C ASN A 99 -7.95 -2.18 18.44
N TYR A 100 -8.61 -2.12 19.59
CA TYR A 100 -7.93 -1.95 20.86
C TYR A 100 -7.58 -3.30 21.49
N ASP A 101 -6.36 -3.42 21.96
CA ASP A 101 -5.89 -4.53 22.77
C ASP A 101 -5.96 -4.13 24.24
N ALA A 102 -6.98 -4.60 24.95
CA ALA A 102 -7.19 -4.26 26.36
C ALA A 102 -6.10 -4.83 27.28
N ASP A 103 -5.53 -5.99 26.94
CA ASP A 103 -4.47 -6.62 27.73
C ASP A 103 -3.14 -5.89 27.57
N ALA A 104 -2.83 -5.46 26.35
CA ALA A 104 -1.64 -4.69 26.03
C ALA A 104 -1.79 -3.19 26.27
N GLY A 105 -3.02 -2.69 26.43
CA GLY A 105 -3.34 -1.28 26.66
C GLY A 105 -3.04 -0.37 25.47
N ARG A 106 -3.14 -0.88 24.24
CA ARG A 106 -2.75 -0.13 23.03
C ARG A 106 -3.57 -0.53 21.81
N PRO A 107 -3.61 0.33 20.76
CA PRO A 107 -4.13 -0.06 19.46
C PRO A 107 -3.32 -1.21 18.86
N LYS A 108 -3.99 -2.09 18.11
CA LYS A 108 -3.36 -3.21 17.40
C LYS A 108 -3.92 -3.39 16.01
N VAL A 109 -3.12 -4.03 15.14
CA VAL A 109 -3.58 -4.57 13.86
C VAL A 109 -4.41 -5.83 14.12
N GLN A 110 -5.61 -5.86 13.56
CA GLN A 110 -6.51 -7.01 13.61
C GLN A 110 -6.74 -7.53 12.21
N CYS A 111 -6.20 -8.67 11.88
CA CYS A 111 -6.46 -9.36 10.62
C CYS A 111 -7.66 -10.30 10.78
N ASN A 112 -8.59 -10.27 9.84
CA ASN A 112 -9.54 -11.34 9.67
C ASN A 112 -8.85 -12.59 9.09
N PRO A 113 -9.51 -13.78 9.09
CA PRO A 113 -8.87 -15.00 8.62
C PRO A 113 -8.37 -14.93 7.17
N ASN A 114 -9.03 -14.19 6.29
CA ASN A 114 -8.62 -14.06 4.89
C ASN A 114 -7.36 -13.20 4.73
N VAL A 115 -7.29 -12.06 5.41
CA VAL A 115 -6.08 -11.23 5.44
C VAL A 115 -4.93 -12.00 6.05
N GLN A 116 -5.15 -12.64 7.20
CA GLN A 116 -4.09 -13.41 7.87
C GLN A 116 -3.59 -14.56 6.98
N TYR A 117 -4.49 -15.28 6.31
CA TYR A 117 -4.11 -16.34 5.39
C TYR A 117 -3.20 -15.83 4.25
N LEU A 118 -3.52 -14.67 3.66
CA LEU A 118 -2.68 -14.07 2.62
C LEU A 118 -1.30 -13.67 3.15
N LEU A 119 -1.23 -13.13 4.36
CA LEU A 119 0.02 -12.74 4.99
C LEU A 119 0.88 -13.97 5.32
N ASP A 120 0.30 -15.01 5.90
CA ASP A 120 1.01 -16.24 6.26
C ASP A 120 1.49 -17.02 5.03
N ASN A 121 0.79 -16.89 3.91
CA ASN A 121 1.13 -17.48 2.63
C ASN A 121 1.64 -16.44 1.62
N ASN A 122 2.33 -15.40 2.09
CA ASN A 122 2.69 -14.24 1.26
C ASN A 122 3.60 -14.61 0.09
N GLU A 123 4.48 -15.60 0.21
CA GLU A 123 5.32 -16.08 -0.89
C GLU A 123 4.50 -16.63 -2.08
N THR A 124 3.32 -17.16 -1.81
CA THR A 124 2.41 -17.68 -2.83
C THR A 124 1.53 -16.59 -3.44
N PHE A 125 1.03 -15.65 -2.62
CA PHE A 125 -0.02 -14.73 -3.03
C PHE A 125 0.43 -13.28 -3.21
N LEU A 126 1.46 -12.83 -2.49
CA LEU A 126 1.85 -11.42 -2.47
C LEU A 126 3.20 -11.18 -3.16
N GLN A 127 4.19 -12.02 -2.90
CA GLN A 127 5.51 -11.86 -3.51
C GLN A 127 5.51 -12.04 -5.04
N PRO A 128 4.63 -12.84 -5.66
CA PRO A 128 4.51 -12.84 -7.13
C PRO A 128 4.14 -11.49 -7.72
N LEU A 129 3.28 -10.69 -7.06
CA LEU A 129 2.96 -9.31 -7.45
C LEU A 129 4.20 -8.43 -7.38
N ARG A 130 4.91 -8.48 -6.24
CA ARG A 130 6.11 -7.68 -6.02
C ARG A 130 7.23 -8.02 -7.00
N ARG A 131 7.41 -9.31 -7.33
CA ARG A 131 8.36 -9.75 -8.36
C ARG A 131 8.04 -9.21 -9.76
N ARG A 132 6.80 -8.78 -9.99
CA ARG A 132 6.35 -8.11 -11.23
C ARG A 132 6.41 -6.58 -11.15
N GLY A 133 6.91 -6.02 -10.05
CA GLY A 133 7.02 -4.59 -9.86
C GLY A 133 5.77 -3.93 -9.26
N ILE A 134 4.73 -4.72 -8.92
CA ILE A 134 3.52 -4.22 -8.25
C ILE A 134 3.79 -4.13 -6.76
N LYS A 135 3.58 -2.98 -6.16
CA LYS A 135 3.71 -2.80 -4.71
C LYS A 135 2.48 -3.32 -3.99
N VAL A 136 2.67 -3.94 -2.82
CA VAL A 136 1.59 -4.50 -2.01
C VAL A 136 1.52 -3.76 -0.69
N LEU A 137 0.38 -3.13 -0.43
CA LEU A 137 0.09 -2.39 0.80
C LEU A 137 -0.95 -3.12 1.65
N LEU A 138 -0.90 -2.90 2.95
CA LEU A 138 -1.96 -3.33 3.89
C LEU A 138 -2.95 -2.18 4.08
N GLY A 139 -4.21 -2.39 3.72
CA GLY A 139 -5.29 -1.47 4.03
C GLY A 139 -5.69 -1.59 5.51
N ILE A 140 -5.94 -0.46 6.15
CA ILE A 140 -6.36 -0.37 7.55
C ILE A 140 -7.69 0.35 7.63
N LEU A 141 -8.68 -0.31 8.21
CA LEU A 141 -10.06 0.12 8.33
C LEU A 141 -10.54 -0.01 9.78
N GLY A 142 -11.49 0.81 10.21
CA GLY A 142 -12.18 0.63 11.48
C GLY A 142 -13.02 -0.66 11.52
N ASN A 143 -13.37 -1.13 12.71
CA ASN A 143 -14.05 -2.42 12.90
C ASN A 143 -15.13 -2.38 14.00
N GLY A 144 -15.86 -1.28 14.10
CA GLY A 144 -16.84 -1.12 15.16
C GLY A 144 -16.24 -1.07 16.58
N ASP A 145 -14.96 -0.80 16.66
CA ASP A 145 -14.18 -0.62 17.89
C ASP A 145 -14.06 0.87 18.27
N MET A 146 -13.64 1.17 19.49
CA MET A 146 -13.38 2.54 19.94
C MET A 146 -12.07 3.11 19.40
N THR A 147 -11.25 2.27 18.78
CA THR A 147 -10.07 2.71 18.02
C THR A 147 -10.43 2.99 16.57
N GLY A 148 -9.73 3.94 15.98
CA GLY A 148 -9.88 4.30 14.58
C GLY A 148 -8.69 5.11 14.11
N VAL A 149 -8.48 5.14 12.82
CA VAL A 149 -7.31 5.78 12.19
C VAL A 149 -7.25 7.30 12.39
N ALA A 150 -8.39 7.92 12.74
CA ALA A 150 -8.50 9.36 12.96
C ALA A 150 -8.75 9.76 14.45
N GLN A 151 -8.51 8.86 15.39
CA GLN A 151 -8.82 9.10 16.81
C GLN A 151 -7.78 8.54 17.78
N LEU A 152 -6.55 8.36 17.33
CA LEU A 152 -5.42 7.99 18.18
C LEU A 152 -4.76 9.21 18.78
N SER A 153 -4.38 9.14 20.05
CA SER A 153 -3.46 10.10 20.65
C SER A 153 -2.07 9.97 19.99
N THR A 154 -1.18 10.91 20.24
CA THR A 154 0.20 10.81 19.73
C THR A 154 0.87 9.50 20.17
N GLN A 155 0.64 9.05 21.42
CA GLN A 155 1.20 7.78 21.88
C GLN A 155 0.54 6.60 21.20
N GLY A 156 -0.79 6.57 21.08
CA GLY A 156 -1.51 5.52 20.37
C GLY A 156 -1.08 5.41 18.90
N ALA A 157 -0.88 6.54 18.23
CA ALA A 157 -0.37 6.59 16.86
C ALA A 157 1.05 6.01 16.74
N LYS A 158 1.96 6.33 17.67
CA LYS A 158 3.31 5.76 17.73
C LYS A 158 3.31 4.24 17.95
N ASP A 159 2.45 3.77 18.84
CA ASP A 159 2.35 2.34 19.15
C ASP A 159 1.82 1.56 17.96
N PHE A 160 0.77 2.07 17.30
CA PHE A 160 0.20 1.45 16.12
C PHE A 160 1.16 1.49 14.92
N ALA A 161 1.82 2.62 14.70
CA ALA A 161 2.82 2.78 13.64
C ALA A 161 3.99 1.78 13.77
N ARG A 162 4.47 1.54 14.99
CA ARG A 162 5.52 0.54 15.25
C ARG A 162 5.06 -0.88 14.92
N GLU A 163 3.81 -1.22 15.24
CA GLU A 163 3.25 -2.53 14.90
C GLU A 163 3.12 -2.68 13.37
N LEU A 164 2.61 -1.66 12.67
CA LEU A 164 2.54 -1.66 11.21
C LEU A 164 3.91 -1.80 10.55
N ALA A 165 4.93 -1.14 11.09
CA ALA A 165 6.31 -1.30 10.61
C ALA A 165 6.81 -2.75 10.76
N GLN A 166 6.43 -3.44 11.85
CA GLN A 166 6.73 -4.86 12.04
C GLN A 166 5.99 -5.73 11.02
N TYR A 167 4.70 -5.47 10.77
CA TYR A 167 3.94 -6.17 9.72
C TYR A 167 4.59 -6.00 8.35
N CYS A 168 4.92 -4.77 7.97
CA CYS A 168 5.60 -4.51 6.70
C CYS A 168 6.96 -5.22 6.60
N LYS A 169 7.71 -5.31 7.70
CA LYS A 169 8.99 -6.01 7.74
C LYS A 169 8.82 -7.53 7.65
N VAL A 170 7.95 -8.12 8.48
CA VAL A 170 7.76 -9.58 8.58
C VAL A 170 7.17 -10.15 7.30
N TYR A 171 6.16 -9.49 6.76
CA TYR A 171 5.46 -9.95 5.56
C TYR A 171 5.98 -9.34 4.26
N ASN A 172 7.08 -8.57 4.35
CA ASN A 172 7.73 -7.94 3.21
C ASN A 172 6.74 -7.11 2.36
N LEU A 173 5.95 -6.24 3.02
CA LEU A 173 5.00 -5.35 2.36
C LEU A 173 5.67 -4.01 2.01
N ASP A 174 5.06 -3.27 1.10
CA ASP A 174 5.58 -2.00 0.59
C ASP A 174 5.01 -0.76 1.29
N GLY A 175 4.06 -0.95 2.21
CA GLY A 175 3.46 0.14 2.98
C GLY A 175 2.04 -0.13 3.43
N VAL A 176 1.31 0.94 3.73
CA VAL A 176 -0.06 0.91 4.24
C VAL A 176 -0.96 1.91 3.54
N ASN A 177 -2.27 1.65 3.62
CA ASN A 177 -3.32 2.61 3.30
C ASN A 177 -4.25 2.78 4.49
N TYR A 178 -4.71 4.00 4.74
CA TYR A 178 -5.68 4.32 5.78
C TYR A 178 -7.02 4.74 5.20
N ASP A 179 -8.09 4.15 5.76
CA ASP A 179 -9.48 4.49 5.48
C ASP A 179 -10.24 4.72 6.80
N ASP A 180 -10.88 5.89 6.93
CA ASP A 180 -11.59 6.29 8.16
C ASP A 180 -13.08 5.99 8.08
N GLU A 181 -13.40 4.72 8.25
CA GLU A 181 -14.78 4.24 8.31
C GLU A 181 -14.97 3.27 9.49
N TYR A 182 -16.23 3.06 9.89
CA TYR A 182 -16.71 2.04 10.83
C TYR A 182 -16.13 2.06 12.26
N SER A 183 -15.46 3.13 12.68
CA SER A 183 -15.02 3.28 14.07
C SER A 183 -16.12 3.87 14.94
N LYS A 184 -16.25 3.40 16.19
CA LYS A 184 -17.10 4.02 17.21
C LYS A 184 -16.47 5.28 17.78
N SER A 185 -17.22 5.99 18.61
CA SER A 185 -16.69 7.12 19.39
C SER A 185 -15.53 6.63 20.28
N PRO A 186 -14.44 7.39 20.40
CA PRO A 186 -13.33 7.04 21.27
C PRO A 186 -13.73 7.13 22.75
N ASP A 187 -13.13 6.26 23.55
CA ASP A 187 -13.11 6.42 25.00
C ASP A 187 -12.01 7.41 25.36
N LEU A 188 -12.37 8.62 25.79
CA LEU A 188 -11.43 9.68 26.08
C LEU A 188 -10.70 9.53 27.43
N ASP A 189 -11.15 8.60 28.29
CA ASP A 189 -10.39 8.24 29.50
C ASP A 189 -9.22 7.32 29.16
N ASN A 190 -9.19 6.76 27.95
CA ASN A 190 -8.10 5.94 27.47
C ASN A 190 -6.95 6.82 26.90
N PRO A 191 -5.74 6.77 27.48
CA PRO A 191 -4.62 7.62 27.06
C PRO A 191 -4.11 7.34 25.63
N ALA A 192 -4.46 6.20 25.03
CA ALA A 192 -4.11 5.89 23.64
C ALA A 192 -5.03 6.58 22.63
N LEU A 193 -6.14 7.15 23.08
CA LEU A 193 -7.19 7.73 22.21
C LEU A 193 -7.31 9.24 22.40
N THR A 194 -7.94 9.89 21.43
CA THR A 194 -8.27 11.30 21.45
C THR A 194 -9.55 11.55 20.63
N ASN A 195 -10.05 12.77 20.64
CA ASN A 195 -11.17 13.16 19.79
C ASN A 195 -10.85 12.90 18.31
N ARG A 196 -11.82 12.34 17.59
CA ARG A 196 -11.72 12.12 16.15
C ARG A 196 -11.48 13.45 15.43
N SER A 197 -10.44 13.50 14.62
CA SER A 197 -10.05 14.71 13.88
C SER A 197 -9.07 14.42 12.75
N SER A 198 -9.04 15.31 11.75
CA SER A 198 -8.00 15.28 10.72
C SER A 198 -6.59 15.48 11.28
N ALA A 199 -6.45 16.18 12.41
CA ALA A 199 -5.16 16.31 13.07
C ALA A 199 -4.66 14.98 13.67
N ALA A 200 -5.57 14.16 14.25
CA ALA A 200 -5.24 12.82 14.73
C ALA A 200 -4.91 11.87 13.58
N ALA A 201 -5.67 11.95 12.49
CA ALA A 201 -5.40 11.20 11.24
C ALA A 201 -4.01 11.54 10.67
N ALA A 202 -3.70 12.82 10.55
CA ALA A 202 -2.39 13.31 10.10
C ALA A 202 -1.26 12.85 11.02
N ARG A 203 -1.48 12.89 12.36
CA ARG A 203 -0.51 12.39 13.34
C ARG A 203 -0.21 10.90 13.10
N LEU A 204 -1.20 10.08 12.83
CA LEU A 204 -0.99 8.66 12.51
C LEU A 204 -0.15 8.50 11.24
N CYS A 205 -0.46 9.21 10.16
CA CYS A 205 0.33 9.17 8.92
C CYS A 205 1.79 9.57 9.17
N TYR A 206 2.00 10.65 9.92
CA TYR A 206 3.33 11.12 10.30
C TYR A 206 4.11 10.07 11.09
N GLU A 207 3.55 9.54 12.19
CA GLU A 207 4.23 8.54 13.03
C GLU A 207 4.52 7.26 12.26
N THR A 208 3.63 6.86 11.35
CA THR A 208 3.83 5.73 10.46
C THR A 208 5.02 5.95 9.53
N LYS A 209 5.12 7.15 8.94
CA LYS A 209 6.26 7.48 8.08
C LYS A 209 7.57 7.56 8.86
N GLN A 210 7.54 8.00 10.13
CA GLN A 210 8.73 7.95 10.99
C GLN A 210 9.15 6.51 11.32
N ALA A 211 8.19 5.62 11.57
CA ALA A 211 8.46 4.22 11.93
C ALA A 211 8.97 3.39 10.73
N MET A 212 8.58 3.75 9.51
CA MET A 212 8.97 3.03 8.29
C MET A 212 9.18 4.01 7.11
N PRO A 213 10.27 4.79 7.11
CA PRO A 213 10.50 5.88 6.15
C PRO A 213 10.58 5.42 4.69
N ASP A 214 11.01 4.18 4.45
CA ASP A 214 11.16 3.60 3.11
C ASP A 214 9.86 3.00 2.56
N LYS A 215 8.79 3.00 3.35
CA LYS A 215 7.50 2.42 2.97
C LYS A 215 6.50 3.50 2.58
N LEU A 216 5.52 3.11 1.79
CA LEU A 216 4.44 4.00 1.38
C LEU A 216 3.43 4.20 2.52
N VAL A 217 3.08 5.45 2.77
CA VAL A 217 1.95 5.85 3.60
C VAL A 217 0.93 6.52 2.70
N THR A 218 -0.21 5.88 2.52
CA THR A 218 -1.23 6.33 1.58
C THR A 218 -2.57 6.51 2.29
N VAL A 219 -3.43 7.35 1.77
CA VAL A 219 -4.72 7.65 2.37
C VAL A 219 -5.85 7.55 1.35
N PHE A 220 -6.98 6.99 1.77
CA PHE A 220 -8.25 7.19 1.11
C PHE A 220 -8.81 8.53 1.59
N ASP A 221 -8.87 9.50 0.68
CA ASP A 221 -9.23 10.91 0.94
C ASP A 221 -10.75 11.02 1.20
N TYR A 222 -11.15 10.49 2.36
CA TYR A 222 -12.52 10.42 2.82
C TYR A 222 -12.59 10.66 4.32
N SER A 223 -13.70 11.20 4.82
CA SER A 223 -13.93 11.48 6.23
C SER A 223 -12.76 12.31 6.82
N TYR A 224 -12.24 11.96 7.99
CA TYR A 224 -11.11 12.66 8.62
C TYR A 224 -9.74 12.32 8.00
N MET A 225 -9.68 11.32 7.09
CA MET A 225 -8.51 11.09 6.24
C MET A 225 -8.41 12.09 5.09
N GLY A 226 -9.37 12.99 4.93
CA GLY A 226 -9.33 14.09 3.97
C GLY A 226 -8.14 15.00 4.17
N ILE A 227 -7.18 14.96 3.22
CA ILE A 227 -5.86 15.62 3.34
C ILE A 227 -5.93 17.14 3.45
N HIS A 228 -6.99 17.78 2.96
CA HIS A 228 -7.20 19.21 3.10
C HIS A 228 -7.53 19.66 4.54
N GLY A 229 -7.91 18.73 5.40
CA GLY A 229 -8.10 18.98 6.84
C GLY A 229 -6.83 18.80 7.67
N TYR A 230 -5.73 18.36 7.06
CA TYR A 230 -4.49 18.11 7.76
C TYR A 230 -3.73 19.38 8.09
N PRO A 231 -2.97 19.41 9.22
CA PRO A 231 -2.00 20.46 9.43
C PRO A 231 -0.93 20.44 8.33
N THR A 232 -0.47 21.61 7.94
CA THR A 232 0.54 21.75 6.88
C THR A 232 1.91 21.22 7.28
N GLU A 233 2.16 21.12 8.58
CA GLU A 233 3.43 20.70 9.16
C GLU A 233 3.21 19.93 10.47
N ILE A 234 4.01 18.91 10.71
CA ILE A 234 4.13 18.19 11.98
C ILE A 234 5.63 18.03 12.28
N GLU A 235 6.08 18.59 13.42
CA GLU A 235 7.46 18.49 13.90
C GLU A 235 8.51 18.88 12.85
N GLY A 236 8.24 19.96 12.09
CA GLY A 236 9.14 20.50 11.08
C GLY A 236 9.12 19.78 9.74
N LYS A 237 8.22 18.78 9.55
CA LYS A 237 8.03 18.06 8.29
C LYS A 237 6.69 18.41 7.67
N THR A 238 6.71 18.69 6.38
CA THR A 238 5.52 19.04 5.61
C THR A 238 4.76 17.81 5.11
N ILE A 239 3.49 17.98 4.74
CA ILE A 239 2.59 16.88 4.39
C ILE A 239 3.14 15.97 3.27
N LYS A 240 3.84 16.51 2.29
CA LYS A 240 4.44 15.71 1.21
C LYS A 240 5.51 14.71 1.67
N GLU A 241 6.06 14.93 2.90
CA GLU A 241 7.12 14.08 3.45
C GLU A 241 6.55 12.87 4.20
N TRP A 242 5.23 12.87 4.53
CA TRP A 242 4.60 11.80 5.30
C TRP A 242 3.28 11.28 4.72
N VAL A 243 2.79 11.82 3.58
CA VAL A 243 1.75 11.22 2.72
C VAL A 243 2.34 11.03 1.33
N ASP A 244 2.48 9.78 0.89
CA ASP A 244 3.04 9.48 -0.43
C ASP A 244 1.97 9.55 -1.53
N ILE A 245 0.77 9.03 -1.26
CA ILE A 245 -0.32 8.97 -2.24
C ILE A 245 -1.66 9.26 -1.55
N SER A 246 -2.44 10.14 -2.16
CA SER A 246 -3.84 10.40 -1.81
C SER A 246 -4.74 9.89 -2.93
N VAL A 247 -5.68 9.01 -2.61
CA VAL A 247 -6.69 8.50 -3.54
C VAL A 247 -8.08 8.94 -3.10
N PRO A 248 -8.90 9.50 -4.00
CA PRO A 248 -10.17 10.13 -3.65
C PRO A 248 -11.29 9.11 -3.49
N ASN A 249 -12.39 9.55 -2.87
CA ASN A 249 -13.64 8.85 -2.89
C ASN A 249 -14.19 8.72 -4.33
N TYR A 250 -15.05 7.74 -4.56
CA TYR A 250 -15.64 7.44 -5.86
C TYR A 250 -16.34 8.66 -6.48
N GLY A 251 -16.14 8.83 -7.78
CA GLY A 251 -16.73 9.95 -8.51
C GLY A 251 -16.02 11.29 -8.35
N SER A 252 -14.92 11.33 -7.58
CA SER A 252 -14.14 12.54 -7.34
C SER A 252 -12.68 12.41 -7.80
N SER A 253 -11.90 13.47 -7.60
CA SER A 253 -10.46 13.51 -7.80
C SER A 253 -9.81 14.11 -6.57
N SER A 254 -8.67 13.57 -6.15
CA SER A 254 -7.85 14.19 -5.12
C SER A 254 -7.15 15.43 -5.68
N SER A 255 -6.80 16.37 -4.83
CA SER A 255 -5.98 17.54 -5.18
C SER A 255 -4.91 17.75 -4.11
N PRO A 256 -3.76 18.35 -4.46
CA PRO A 256 -2.68 18.55 -3.52
C PRO A 256 -3.10 19.40 -2.31
N ALA A 257 -2.73 18.97 -1.12
CA ALA A 257 -2.83 19.75 0.12
C ALA A 257 -1.43 20.20 0.53
N GLY A 258 -1.34 21.41 1.12
CA GLY A 258 -0.06 21.97 1.53
C GLY A 258 0.93 22.08 0.37
N ASP A 259 2.07 21.41 0.51
CA ASP A 259 3.15 21.37 -0.48
C ASP A 259 3.22 20.05 -1.28
N MET A 260 2.20 19.21 -1.17
CA MET A 260 2.04 18.05 -2.05
C MET A 260 2.01 18.47 -3.53
N THR A 261 2.24 17.51 -4.40
CA THR A 261 2.17 17.71 -5.85
C THR A 261 1.05 16.86 -6.46
N MET A 262 0.62 17.22 -7.66
CA MET A 262 -0.36 16.40 -8.42
C MET A 262 0.12 14.96 -8.64
N LYS A 263 1.44 14.73 -8.65
CA LYS A 263 2.04 13.37 -8.74
C LYS A 263 1.72 12.48 -7.53
N GLN A 264 1.35 13.07 -6.39
CA GLN A 264 0.93 12.32 -5.19
C GLN A 264 -0.59 12.09 -5.16
N CYS A 265 -1.34 12.60 -6.13
CA CYS A 265 -2.81 12.57 -6.15
C CYS A 265 -3.33 11.65 -7.24
N ALA A 266 -4.45 10.97 -6.95
CA ALA A 266 -5.22 10.25 -7.97
C ALA A 266 -6.34 11.15 -8.53
N GLY A 267 -6.37 11.28 -9.84
CA GLY A 267 -7.32 12.15 -10.55
C GLY A 267 -8.60 11.45 -10.99
N LEU A 268 -8.73 10.15 -10.69
CA LEU A 268 -9.89 9.34 -11.01
C LEU A 268 -10.03 8.23 -9.97
N ALA A 269 -11.25 8.00 -9.50
CA ALA A 269 -11.60 6.85 -8.68
C ALA A 269 -12.75 6.08 -9.32
N MET A 270 -12.52 4.78 -9.56
CA MET A 270 -13.48 3.87 -10.15
C MET A 270 -13.95 2.84 -9.11
N GLU A 271 -15.24 2.56 -9.09
CA GLU A 271 -15.79 1.44 -8.34
C GLU A 271 -16.44 0.47 -9.33
N PHE A 272 -15.96 -0.76 -9.37
CA PHE A 272 -16.33 -1.70 -10.42
C PHE A 272 -17.65 -2.44 -10.15
N ASN A 273 -18.04 -2.64 -8.90
CA ASN A 273 -19.29 -3.30 -8.56
C ASN A 273 -20.51 -2.40 -8.83
N GLY A 274 -20.46 -1.15 -8.37
CA GLY A 274 -21.56 -0.19 -8.49
C GLY A 274 -21.55 0.57 -9.81
N GLY A 275 -20.45 0.47 -10.55
CA GLY A 275 -20.40 1.07 -11.84
C GLY A 275 -20.03 2.56 -11.88
N TRP A 276 -19.22 3.00 -10.96
CA TRP A 276 -18.78 4.39 -10.90
C TRP A 276 -17.53 4.63 -11.76
N ASN A 277 -17.63 5.61 -12.64
CA ASN A 277 -16.54 6.05 -13.51
C ASN A 277 -15.97 4.99 -14.47
N SER A 278 -15.18 5.43 -15.42
CA SER A 278 -14.43 4.59 -16.35
C SER A 278 -13.12 5.28 -16.75
N LEU A 279 -12.12 4.50 -17.08
CA LEU A 279 -10.85 4.99 -17.63
C LEU A 279 -10.83 4.71 -19.14
N SER A 280 -11.00 5.77 -19.93
CA SER A 280 -10.78 5.74 -21.38
C SER A 280 -9.38 6.26 -21.72
N ALA A 281 -8.95 6.06 -22.96
CA ALA A 281 -7.70 6.64 -23.44
C ALA A 281 -7.70 8.18 -23.31
N SER A 282 -8.81 8.85 -23.62
CA SER A 282 -8.94 10.30 -23.46
C SER A 282 -8.94 10.73 -21.99
N THR A 283 -9.55 9.95 -21.09
CA THR A 283 -9.48 10.21 -19.64
C THR A 283 -8.06 10.07 -19.15
N ALA A 284 -7.36 8.99 -19.51
CA ALA A 284 -5.97 8.76 -19.12
C ALA A 284 -5.05 9.89 -19.63
N GLN A 285 -5.23 10.33 -20.87
CA GLN A 285 -4.49 11.46 -21.43
C GLN A 285 -4.77 12.75 -20.64
N GLY A 286 -6.02 13.03 -20.31
CA GLY A 286 -6.40 14.20 -19.52
C GLY A 286 -5.85 14.17 -18.09
N LEU A 287 -5.73 13.00 -17.47
CA LEU A 287 -5.05 12.85 -16.17
C LEU A 287 -3.56 13.20 -16.29
N LYS A 288 -2.90 12.69 -17.31
CA LYS A 288 -1.50 12.98 -17.60
C LYS A 288 -1.25 14.47 -17.84
N GLU A 289 -2.05 15.11 -18.67
CA GLU A 289 -1.95 16.55 -18.99
C GLU A 289 -2.14 17.44 -17.76
N ARG A 290 -3.01 17.03 -16.83
CA ARG A 290 -3.20 17.71 -15.55
C ARG A 290 -2.13 17.39 -14.50
N GLY A 291 -1.18 16.51 -14.81
CA GLY A 291 -0.05 16.17 -13.98
C GLY A 291 -0.34 15.16 -12.87
N TYR A 292 -1.49 14.48 -12.88
CA TYR A 292 -1.81 13.45 -11.90
C TYR A 292 -0.82 12.28 -11.94
N GLY A 293 -0.48 11.78 -10.76
CA GLY A 293 0.38 10.58 -10.67
C GLY A 293 -0.40 9.28 -10.73
N TRP A 294 -1.70 9.30 -10.36
CA TRP A 294 -2.46 8.09 -10.08
C TRP A 294 -3.89 8.13 -10.62
N PHE A 295 -4.44 6.96 -10.86
CA PHE A 295 -5.86 6.64 -10.89
C PHE A 295 -6.12 5.45 -9.97
N MET A 296 -7.33 5.34 -9.42
CA MET A 296 -7.70 4.31 -8.46
C MET A 296 -8.85 3.45 -8.98
N GLY A 297 -8.83 2.16 -8.65
CA GLY A 297 -9.92 1.23 -8.81
C GLY A 297 -10.21 0.47 -7.52
N PHE A 298 -11.48 0.10 -7.30
CA PHE A 298 -11.93 -0.72 -6.19
C PHE A 298 -12.76 -1.92 -6.69
N ALA A 299 -12.65 -3.04 -5.98
CA ALA A 299 -13.46 -4.24 -6.16
C ALA A 299 -13.37 -4.88 -7.56
N ALA A 300 -12.14 -5.10 -8.06
CA ALA A 300 -11.88 -5.82 -9.31
C ALA A 300 -12.20 -7.32 -9.18
N ASN A 301 -13.47 -7.66 -9.00
CA ASN A 301 -13.93 -9.04 -8.85
C ASN A 301 -13.96 -9.75 -10.21
N PRO A 302 -13.36 -10.95 -10.36
CA PRO A 302 -13.36 -11.73 -11.59
C PRO A 302 -14.73 -12.00 -12.20
N LYS A 303 -15.76 -12.10 -11.38
CA LYS A 303 -17.14 -12.26 -11.85
C LYS A 303 -17.67 -11.09 -12.67
N LEU A 304 -16.99 -9.92 -12.56
CA LEU A 304 -17.35 -8.68 -13.21
C LEU A 304 -16.38 -8.28 -14.33
N TYR A 305 -15.44 -9.13 -14.71
CA TYR A 305 -14.37 -8.77 -15.65
C TYR A 305 -14.88 -8.16 -16.96
N GLY A 306 -15.97 -8.67 -17.53
CA GLY A 306 -16.55 -8.06 -18.72
C GLY A 306 -16.86 -6.58 -18.53
N ASN A 307 -17.49 -6.21 -17.42
CA ASN A 307 -17.81 -4.82 -17.09
C ASN A 307 -16.56 -4.01 -16.74
N ILE A 308 -15.59 -4.63 -16.03
CA ILE A 308 -14.35 -3.98 -15.63
C ILE A 308 -13.53 -3.61 -16.87
N PHE A 309 -13.32 -4.55 -17.80
CA PHE A 309 -12.58 -4.28 -19.02
C PHE A 309 -13.27 -3.25 -19.91
N SER A 310 -14.60 -3.28 -20.04
CA SER A 310 -15.36 -2.25 -20.73
C SER A 310 -15.14 -0.85 -20.12
N ARG A 311 -15.07 -0.74 -18.81
CA ARG A 311 -14.81 0.54 -18.11
C ARG A 311 -13.38 1.02 -18.28
N LEU A 312 -12.41 0.12 -18.29
CA LEU A 312 -11.00 0.44 -18.49
C LEU A 312 -10.68 0.79 -19.94
N SER A 313 -11.42 0.23 -20.88
CA SER A 313 -11.26 0.53 -22.32
C SER A 313 -12.10 1.72 -22.81
N GLY A 314 -12.95 2.28 -21.94
CA GLY A 314 -13.89 3.34 -22.32
C GLY A 314 -14.96 2.88 -23.32
N GLY A 315 -15.21 1.57 -23.38
CA GLY A 315 -16.17 0.97 -24.31
C GLY A 315 -15.72 0.98 -25.78
N GLY A 316 -14.48 1.39 -26.02
CA GLY A 316 -13.82 1.27 -27.31
C GLY A 316 -12.82 0.14 -27.29
N THR A 317 -12.93 -0.77 -28.20
CA THR A 317 -11.91 -1.78 -28.50
C THR A 317 -10.65 -1.11 -29.02
#